data_7e564d53666e69e6c28cf59e71d31afa
#
_entry.id   7e564d53666e69e6c28cf59e71d31afa
#
_cell.length_a   1.000
_cell.length_b   1.000
_cell.length_c   1.000
_cell.angle_alpha   90.00
_cell.angle_beta   90.00
_cell.angle_gamma   90.00
#
_symmetry.space_group_name_H-M   'P 1'
#
loop_
_entity.id
_entity.type
_entity.pdbx_description
1 polymer ?
#
loop_
_entity_poly.entity_id
_entity_poly.type
_entity_poly.pdbx_seq_one_letter_code
_entity_poly.pdbx_strand_id
1 'polypeptide(L)'
;MGLRFKKVLNMNIAKIMIPKICTVVLHERSTIRQGLEVLAHCHYTAIPVLDAEEHYVGSVTEGDFLRHIIKTGTTDMKEQEKYSVRDILRRDFCPALSIEAEFDVVVDASLRQNFVPVVDSRNALCGIVTRRSLIAEIAASKK
;
A
#
# COMPACT_ATOMS: atom_id res chain seq x y z
N MET A 1 -7.56 -19.42 22.94
CA MET A 1 -6.72 -19.56 21.74
C MET A 1 -5.88 -20.82 21.82
N GLY A 2 -5.88 -21.62 20.76
CA GLY A 2 -5.14 -22.87 20.74
C GLY A 2 -3.68 -22.73 20.32
N LEU A 3 -2.97 -23.86 20.33
CA LEU A 3 -1.57 -23.96 19.90
C LEU A 3 -1.34 -23.40 18.49
N ARG A 4 -2.34 -23.51 17.63
CA ARG A 4 -2.32 -23.02 16.26
C ARG A 4 -2.14 -21.50 16.19
N PHE A 5 -2.82 -20.78 17.08
CA PHE A 5 -2.73 -19.33 17.14
C PHE A 5 -1.35 -18.89 17.64
N LYS A 6 -0.79 -19.62 18.61
CA LYS A 6 0.57 -19.34 19.11
C LYS A 6 1.63 -19.52 18.02
N LYS A 7 1.49 -20.52 17.15
CA LYS A 7 2.39 -20.71 16.00
C LYS A 7 2.32 -19.53 15.03
N VAL A 8 1.12 -19.02 14.80
CA VAL A 8 0.88 -17.90 13.90
C VAL A 8 1.46 -16.62 14.49
N LEU A 9 1.36 -16.42 15.83
CA LEU A 9 1.91 -15.26 16.51
C LEU A 9 3.43 -15.13 16.40
N ASN A 10 4.14 -16.22 16.14
CA ASN A 10 5.59 -16.19 15.98
C ASN A 10 6.03 -16.01 14.53
N MET A 11 5.07 -15.78 13.64
CA MET A 11 5.35 -15.63 12.22
C MET A 11 6.02 -14.28 11.93
N ASN A 12 7.10 -14.33 11.18
CA ASN A 12 7.83 -13.14 10.78
C ASN A 12 7.03 -12.38 9.71
N ILE A 13 6.85 -11.09 9.90
CA ILE A 13 6.15 -10.23 8.95
C ILE A 13 6.75 -10.28 7.54
N ALA A 14 8.08 -10.47 7.44
CA ALA A 14 8.77 -10.58 6.16
C ALA A 14 8.29 -11.78 5.33
N LYS A 15 7.79 -12.83 5.95
CA LYS A 15 7.24 -13.99 5.25
C LYS A 15 5.83 -13.75 4.71
N ILE A 16 5.11 -12.84 5.34
CA ILE A 16 3.72 -12.52 4.98
C ILE A 16 3.70 -11.42 3.91
N MET A 17 4.70 -10.55 3.95
CA MET A 17 4.80 -9.36 3.14
C MET A 17 5.02 -9.68 1.67
N ILE A 18 4.35 -8.91 0.81
CA ILE A 18 4.69 -8.85 -0.60
C ILE A 18 5.85 -7.85 -0.69
N PRO A 19 7.05 -8.28 -1.15
CA PRO A 19 8.20 -7.38 -1.21
C PRO A 19 7.93 -6.16 -2.10
N LYS A 20 8.59 -5.06 -1.80
CA LYS A 20 8.47 -3.81 -2.56
C LYS A 20 8.65 -4.04 -4.07
N ILE A 21 9.62 -4.84 -4.47
CA ILE A 21 9.91 -5.12 -5.89
C ILE A 21 8.73 -5.76 -6.61
N CYS A 22 7.84 -6.44 -5.86
CA CYS A 22 6.64 -7.07 -6.41
C CYS A 22 5.39 -6.22 -6.20
N THR A 23 5.54 -5.00 -5.70
CA THR A 23 4.44 -4.12 -5.31
C THR A 23 4.32 -2.96 -6.29
N VAL A 24 3.10 -2.62 -6.69
CA VAL A 24 2.85 -1.42 -7.48
C VAL A 24 2.93 -0.22 -6.54
N VAL A 25 3.78 0.74 -6.86
CA VAL A 25 3.93 1.98 -6.09
C VAL A 25 3.90 3.18 -7.04
N LEU A 26 3.53 4.33 -6.50
CA LEU A 26 3.66 5.62 -7.21
C LEU A 26 4.59 6.51 -6.41
N HIS A 27 5.20 7.48 -7.08
CA HIS A 27 6.01 8.51 -6.44
C HIS A 27 5.20 9.79 -6.33
N GLU A 28 5.38 10.52 -5.25
CA GLU A 28 4.59 11.75 -5.01
C GLU A 28 4.78 12.79 -6.12
N ARG A 29 5.91 12.76 -6.81
CA ARG A 29 6.21 13.67 -7.92
C ARG A 29 5.73 13.16 -9.27
N SER A 30 5.23 11.93 -9.34
CA SER A 30 4.62 11.43 -10.57
C SER A 30 3.42 12.29 -10.92
N THR A 31 3.18 12.46 -12.22
CA THR A 31 2.00 13.20 -12.68
C THR A 31 0.74 12.38 -12.47
N ILE A 32 -0.39 13.06 -12.38
CA ILE A 32 -1.69 12.38 -12.36
C ILE A 32 -1.85 11.52 -13.61
N ARG A 33 -1.36 11.98 -14.75
CA ARG A 33 -1.37 11.18 -15.99
C ARG A 33 -0.67 9.84 -15.79
N GLN A 34 0.55 9.86 -15.23
CA GLN A 34 1.30 8.63 -14.95
C GLN A 34 0.55 7.72 -13.97
N GLY A 35 -0.08 8.30 -12.96
CA GLY A 35 -0.89 7.55 -12.01
C GLY A 35 -2.09 6.87 -12.66
N LEU A 36 -2.79 7.59 -13.55
CA LEU A 36 -3.91 7.03 -14.29
C LEU A 36 -3.48 5.90 -15.22
N GLU A 37 -2.31 6.00 -15.84
CA GLU A 37 -1.76 4.95 -16.68
C GLU A 37 -1.45 3.69 -15.85
N VAL A 38 -0.92 3.85 -14.64
CA VAL A 38 -0.68 2.73 -13.72
C VAL A 38 -2.01 2.08 -13.34
N LEU A 39 -3.02 2.86 -12.97
CA LEU A 39 -4.34 2.34 -12.61
C LEU A 39 -4.99 1.56 -13.75
N ALA A 40 -4.78 1.97 -14.99
CA ALA A 40 -5.33 1.28 -16.14
C ALA A 40 -4.78 -0.15 -16.31
N HIS A 41 -3.60 -0.41 -15.75
CA HIS A 41 -2.90 -1.68 -15.89
C HIS A 41 -2.82 -2.50 -14.61
N CYS A 42 -3.35 -2.00 -13.50
CA CYS A 42 -3.35 -2.74 -12.23
C CYS A 42 -4.77 -2.92 -11.70
N HIS A 43 -4.93 -3.93 -10.85
CA HIS A 43 -6.24 -4.26 -10.26
C HIS A 43 -6.34 -3.84 -8.79
N TYR A 44 -5.43 -2.99 -8.31
CA TYR A 44 -5.43 -2.54 -6.93
C TYR A 44 -6.37 -1.33 -6.77
N THR A 45 -7.09 -1.31 -5.67
CA THR A 45 -7.98 -0.19 -5.34
C THR A 45 -7.26 0.94 -4.61
N ALA A 46 -6.10 0.64 -4.04
CA ALA A 46 -5.25 1.60 -3.33
C ALA A 46 -3.79 1.30 -3.61
N ILE A 47 -2.99 2.34 -3.78
CA ILE A 47 -1.58 2.23 -4.16
C ILE A 47 -0.75 3.05 -3.19
N PRO A 48 0.34 2.47 -2.62
CA PRO A 48 1.27 3.25 -1.79
C PRO A 48 2.04 4.28 -2.61
N VAL A 49 2.28 5.43 -2.00
CA VAL A 49 3.02 6.55 -2.60
C VAL A 49 4.29 6.78 -1.81
N LEU A 50 5.39 6.94 -2.53
CA LEU A 50 6.71 7.14 -1.97
C LEU A 50 7.25 8.52 -2.33
N ASP A 51 8.18 9.02 -1.53
CA ASP A 51 8.94 10.23 -1.87
C ASP A 51 10.19 9.87 -2.70
N ALA A 52 11.04 10.86 -2.99
CA ALA A 52 12.25 10.66 -3.78
C ALA A 52 13.27 9.73 -3.12
N GLU A 53 13.19 9.55 -1.80
CA GLU A 53 14.10 8.70 -1.02
C GLU A 53 13.48 7.35 -0.68
N GLU A 54 12.37 7.00 -1.33
CA GLU A 54 11.65 5.74 -1.16
C GLU A 54 10.96 5.60 0.21
N HIS A 55 10.75 6.72 0.91
CA HIS A 55 9.95 6.73 2.14
C HIS A 55 8.47 6.63 1.80
N TYR A 56 7.73 5.89 2.62
CA TYR A 56 6.29 5.82 2.49
C TYR A 56 5.67 7.13 3.00
N VAL A 57 4.94 7.84 2.13
CA VAL A 57 4.34 9.14 2.48
C VAL A 57 2.82 9.14 2.48
N GLY A 58 2.21 8.09 2.00
CA GLY A 58 0.75 8.00 1.97
C GLY A 58 0.26 7.07 0.89
N SER A 59 -1.01 7.16 0.57
CA SER A 59 -1.62 6.30 -0.44
C SER A 59 -2.63 7.08 -1.29
N VAL A 60 -2.93 6.54 -2.46
CA VAL A 60 -3.99 7.03 -3.33
C VAL A 60 -4.92 5.89 -3.70
N THR A 61 -6.20 6.21 -3.84
CA THR A 61 -7.23 5.25 -4.24
C THR A 61 -7.80 5.65 -5.60
N GLU A 62 -8.50 4.72 -6.23
CA GLU A 62 -9.25 5.02 -7.45
C GLU A 62 -10.18 6.22 -7.24
N GLY A 63 -10.84 6.28 -6.08
CA GLY A 63 -11.73 7.39 -5.74
C GLY A 63 -11.01 8.74 -5.69
N ASP A 64 -9.75 8.76 -5.24
CA ASP A 64 -8.97 10.00 -5.19
C ASP A 64 -8.72 10.54 -6.60
N PHE A 65 -8.38 9.67 -7.54
CA PHE A 65 -8.20 10.05 -8.94
C PHE A 65 -9.51 10.53 -9.57
N LEU A 66 -10.59 9.82 -9.30
CA LEU A 66 -11.90 10.20 -9.83
C LEU A 66 -12.34 11.58 -9.31
N ARG A 67 -12.21 11.82 -8.01
CA ARG A 67 -12.53 13.13 -7.43
C ARG A 67 -11.69 14.24 -8.03
N HIS A 68 -10.41 13.97 -8.30
CA HIS A 68 -9.52 14.92 -8.95
C HIS A 68 -10.00 15.27 -10.36
N ILE A 69 -10.38 14.27 -11.15
CA ILE A 69 -10.90 14.49 -12.51
C ILE A 69 -12.17 15.32 -12.48
N ILE A 70 -13.07 15.02 -11.55
CA ILE A 70 -14.31 15.79 -11.38
C ILE A 70 -13.99 17.24 -11.01
N LYS A 71 -13.05 17.43 -10.09
CA LYS A 71 -12.66 18.77 -9.63
C LYS A 71 -12.02 19.61 -10.74
N THR A 72 -11.15 18.99 -11.56
CA THR A 72 -10.50 19.69 -12.66
C THR A 72 -11.40 19.85 -13.89
N GLY A 73 -12.43 19.02 -13.99
CA GLY A 73 -13.39 19.08 -15.08
C GLY A 73 -12.88 18.59 -16.43
N THR A 74 -11.76 17.85 -16.44
CA THR A 74 -11.19 17.39 -17.70
C THR A 74 -10.63 15.97 -17.59
N THR A 75 -10.82 15.18 -18.64
CA THR A 75 -10.22 13.86 -18.82
C THR A 75 -9.03 13.92 -19.76
N ASP A 76 -8.65 15.10 -20.24
CA ASP A 76 -7.52 15.26 -21.15
C ASP A 76 -6.21 14.89 -20.43
N MET A 77 -5.56 13.84 -20.88
CA MET A 77 -4.33 13.33 -20.28
C MET A 77 -3.20 14.34 -20.30
N LYS A 78 -3.14 15.19 -21.31
CA LYS A 78 -2.12 16.23 -21.39
C LYS A 78 -2.34 17.29 -20.30
N GLU A 79 -3.60 17.64 -20.03
CA GLU A 79 -3.92 18.54 -18.95
C GLU A 79 -3.57 17.92 -17.59
N GLN A 80 -3.72 16.62 -17.44
CA GLN A 80 -3.41 15.92 -16.20
C GLN A 80 -1.90 15.79 -15.93
N GLU A 81 -1.05 16.14 -16.87
CA GLU A 81 0.40 16.27 -16.65
C GLU A 81 0.75 17.48 -15.78
N LYS A 82 -0.16 18.44 -15.63
CA LYS A 82 0.05 19.65 -14.82
C LYS A 82 -0.11 19.40 -13.33
N TYR A 83 -0.66 18.26 -12.95
CA TYR A 83 -0.92 17.89 -11.57
C TYR A 83 -0.07 16.71 -11.17
N SER A 84 0.29 16.62 -9.90
CA SER A 84 1.08 15.51 -9.38
C SER A 84 0.27 14.66 -8.41
N VAL A 85 0.71 13.44 -8.21
CA VAL A 85 0.13 12.51 -7.23
C VAL A 85 0.15 13.15 -5.83
N ARG A 86 1.15 13.97 -5.55
CA ARG A 86 1.26 14.72 -4.30
C ARG A 86 0.02 15.56 -4.00
N ASP A 87 -0.66 16.05 -5.03
CA ASP A 87 -1.84 16.92 -4.86
C ASP A 87 -3.06 16.15 -4.36
N ILE A 88 -3.08 14.84 -4.50
CA ILE A 88 -4.25 14.01 -4.16
C ILE A 88 -3.96 12.91 -3.14
N LEU A 89 -2.70 12.66 -2.79
CA LEU A 89 -2.37 11.58 -1.87
C LEU A 89 -2.93 11.85 -0.48
N ARG A 90 -3.33 10.77 0.20
CA ARG A 90 -3.81 10.83 1.58
C ARG A 90 -2.78 10.22 2.51
N ARG A 91 -2.29 11.04 3.45
CA ARG A 91 -1.17 10.65 4.32
C ARG A 91 -1.57 9.71 5.44
N ASP A 92 -2.83 9.77 5.89
CA ASP A 92 -3.31 9.00 7.05
C ASP A 92 -4.23 7.84 6.69
N PHE A 93 -4.39 7.56 5.40
CA PHE A 93 -5.36 6.56 4.95
C PHE A 93 -4.96 5.13 5.29
N CYS A 94 -3.71 4.77 5.05
CA CYS A 94 -3.17 3.44 5.35
C CYS A 94 -1.86 3.61 6.13
N PRO A 95 -1.93 3.79 7.46
CA PRO A 95 -0.72 3.93 8.28
C PRO A 95 0.21 2.73 8.13
N ALA A 96 1.51 2.99 8.12
CA ALA A 96 2.52 1.95 8.00
C ALA A 96 2.79 1.27 9.33
N LEU A 97 3.23 0.02 9.27
CA LEU A 97 3.76 -0.70 10.42
C LEU A 97 5.25 -0.92 10.24
N SER A 98 5.96 -1.02 11.34
CA SER A 98 7.36 -1.41 11.35
C SER A 98 7.49 -2.86 10.90
N ILE A 99 8.58 -3.19 10.21
CA ILE A 99 8.91 -4.58 9.86
C ILE A 99 9.08 -5.47 11.10
N GLU A 100 9.26 -4.87 12.27
CA GLU A 100 9.39 -5.58 13.55
C GLU A 100 8.05 -5.70 14.29
N ALA A 101 6.94 -5.25 13.69
CA ALA A 101 5.63 -5.30 14.34
C ALA A 101 5.21 -6.75 14.64
N GLU A 102 4.53 -6.91 15.77
CA GLU A 102 3.99 -8.19 16.20
C GLU A 102 2.88 -8.66 15.24
N PHE A 103 2.75 -9.96 15.11
CA PHE A 103 1.77 -10.56 14.18
C PHE A 103 0.34 -10.11 14.46
N ASP A 104 -0.07 -10.03 15.72
CA ASP A 104 -1.42 -9.62 16.09
C ASP A 104 -1.71 -8.17 15.67
N VAL A 105 -0.72 -7.30 15.72
CA VAL A 105 -0.83 -5.91 15.27
C VAL A 105 -1.03 -5.87 13.75
N VAL A 106 -0.32 -6.73 13.02
CA VAL A 106 -0.45 -6.84 11.56
C VAL A 106 -1.85 -7.32 11.17
N VAL A 107 -2.36 -8.34 11.86
CA VAL A 107 -3.71 -8.87 11.63
C VAL A 107 -4.75 -7.78 11.86
N ASP A 108 -4.65 -7.07 12.96
CA ASP A 108 -5.59 -6.00 13.29
C ASP A 108 -5.59 -4.90 12.22
N ALA A 109 -4.41 -4.47 11.79
CA ALA A 109 -4.29 -3.47 10.74
C ALA A 109 -4.87 -3.97 9.41
N SER A 110 -4.66 -5.24 9.09
CA SER A 110 -5.17 -5.86 7.85
C SER A 110 -6.69 -5.91 7.80
N LEU A 111 -7.35 -5.95 8.95
CA LEU A 111 -8.81 -5.92 9.02
C LEU A 111 -9.38 -4.53 8.76
N ARG A 112 -8.59 -3.49 9.02
CA ARG A 112 -9.05 -2.10 8.93
C ARG A 112 -8.57 -1.37 7.67
N GLN A 113 -7.50 -1.83 7.04
CA GLN A 113 -6.86 -1.14 5.92
C GLN A 113 -6.94 -1.97 4.63
N ASN A 114 -6.92 -1.30 3.49
CA ASN A 114 -6.89 -1.96 2.18
C ASN A 114 -5.59 -2.74 2.00
N PHE A 115 -4.50 -2.20 2.49
CA PHE A 115 -3.20 -2.85 2.58
C PHE A 115 -2.47 -2.28 3.78
N VAL A 116 -1.44 -2.99 4.23
CA VAL A 116 -0.61 -2.51 5.35
C VAL A 116 0.80 -2.28 4.81
N PRO A 117 1.22 -1.01 4.68
CA PRO A 117 2.60 -0.73 4.31
C PRO A 117 3.54 -1.16 5.42
N VAL A 118 4.64 -1.78 5.05
CA VAL A 118 5.66 -2.22 6.00
C VAL A 118 6.94 -1.42 5.72
N VAL A 119 7.43 -0.76 6.75
CA VAL A 119 8.59 0.12 6.65
C VAL A 119 9.70 -0.30 7.61
N ASP A 120 10.94 0.08 7.28
CA ASP A 120 12.08 -0.10 8.16
C ASP A 120 12.22 1.10 9.11
N SER A 121 13.31 1.11 9.90
CA SER A 121 13.58 2.18 10.87
C SER A 121 13.76 3.57 10.25
N ARG A 122 14.01 3.63 8.94
CA ARG A 122 14.16 4.90 8.19
C ARG A 122 12.87 5.29 7.46
N ASN A 123 11.78 4.59 7.70
CA ASN A 123 10.51 4.77 6.99
C ASN A 123 10.59 4.41 5.50
N ALA A 124 11.61 3.66 5.09
CA ALA A 124 11.68 3.16 3.72
C ALA A 124 10.71 1.99 3.54
N LEU A 125 9.97 1.99 2.44
CA LEU A 125 9.00 0.93 2.18
C LEU A 125 9.73 -0.39 1.88
N CYS A 126 9.44 -1.41 2.68
CA CYS A 126 9.94 -2.78 2.50
C CYS A 126 9.00 -3.62 1.65
N GLY A 127 7.71 -3.39 1.79
CA GLY A 127 6.67 -4.12 1.09
C GLY A 127 5.31 -3.80 1.67
N ILE A 128 4.32 -4.60 1.31
CA ILE A 128 2.95 -4.45 1.84
C ILE A 128 2.43 -5.81 2.31
N VAL A 129 1.55 -5.78 3.29
CA VAL A 129 0.75 -6.94 3.68
C VAL A 129 -0.67 -6.71 3.18
N THR A 130 -1.23 -7.70 2.51
CA THR A 130 -2.64 -7.72 2.10
C THR A 130 -3.34 -8.82 2.86
N ARG A 131 -4.68 -8.75 2.93
CA ARG A 131 -5.46 -9.85 3.52
C ARG A 131 -5.16 -11.16 2.82
N ARG A 132 -5.01 -11.12 1.51
CA ARG A 132 -4.70 -12.28 0.70
C ARG A 132 -3.32 -12.88 1.03
N SER A 133 -2.29 -12.04 1.15
CA SER A 133 -0.95 -12.52 1.49
C SER A 133 -0.91 -13.10 2.90
N LEU A 134 -1.66 -12.50 3.82
CA LEU A 134 -1.77 -12.98 5.19
C LEU A 134 -2.45 -14.36 5.23
N ILE A 135 -3.59 -14.50 4.55
CA ILE A 135 -4.34 -15.75 4.49
C ILE A 135 -3.51 -16.85 3.84
N ALA A 136 -2.80 -16.53 2.76
CA ALA A 136 -1.95 -17.48 2.06
C ALA A 136 -0.86 -18.05 2.97
N GLU A 137 -0.23 -17.21 3.78
CA GLU A 137 0.82 -17.64 4.71
C GLU A 137 0.25 -18.43 5.87
N ILE A 138 -0.90 -18.04 6.41
CA ILE A 138 -1.58 -18.81 7.46
C ILE A 138 -1.94 -20.21 6.95
N ALA A 139 -2.44 -20.31 5.74
CA ALA A 139 -2.78 -21.60 5.13
C ALA A 139 -1.55 -22.48 4.93
N ALA A 140 -0.42 -21.88 4.51
CA ALA A 140 0.83 -22.57 4.31
C ALA A 140 1.41 -23.09 5.64
N SER A 141 1.22 -22.35 6.74
CA SER A 141 1.75 -22.73 8.06
C SER A 141 1.07 -23.94 8.70
N LYS A 142 -0.03 -24.41 8.12
CA LYS A 142 -0.77 -25.59 8.62
C LYS A 142 -0.12 -26.91 8.24
N LYS A 143 0.86 -26.90 7.40
CA LYS A 143 1.53 -28.13 6.92
C LYS A 143 2.65 -28.58 7.85
#